data_12d88453eda02134131cd0c9718ee750
#
_entry.id   12d88453eda02134131cd0c9718ee750
#
_cell.length_a   1.000
_cell.length_b   1.000
_cell.length_c   1.000
_cell.angle_alpha   90.00
_cell.angle_beta   90.00
_cell.angle_gamma   90.00
#
_symmetry.space_group_name_H-M   'P 1'
#
loop_
_entity.id
_entity.type
_entity.pdbx_description
1 polymer ?
#
loop_
_entity_poly.entity_id
_entity_poly.type
_entity_poly.pdbx_seq_one_letter_code
_entity_poly.pdbx_strand_id
1 'polypeptide(L)'
;MTDYLRSTALLLVLLNPFLLIVYLIDVVEKLDRKQFAKVLTRAGLIATAVFWFFAVLGDTVFSDVMQAEFASFQIFGGIVFLLIGLQFVFRGPTTIDILRGESQHLAGAIAMPILIGPGTISASVIIGKRHDAIPACGTVLAAVLISILIMIGLKALHDFVRPKREALVQRYIEIAGRITALFVGT
;
A
#
# COMPACT_ATOMS: atom_id res chain seq x y z
N MET A 1 5.19 -20.00 14.42
CA MET A 1 4.85 -19.96 12.98
C MET A 1 3.57 -19.18 12.73
N THR A 2 2.52 -19.37 13.50
CA THR A 2 1.24 -18.63 13.39
C THR A 2 1.38 -17.13 13.55
N ASP A 3 2.28 -16.63 14.40
CA ASP A 3 2.43 -15.20 14.69
C ASP A 3 3.10 -14.44 13.55
N TYR A 4 4.07 -15.05 12.86
CA TYR A 4 4.66 -14.46 11.64
C TYR A 4 3.64 -14.36 10.51
N LEU A 5 2.81 -15.40 10.32
CA LEU A 5 1.74 -15.38 9.33
C LEU A 5 0.72 -14.28 9.64
N ARG A 6 0.33 -14.12 10.91
CA ARG A 6 -0.59 -13.07 11.35
C ARG A 6 0.01 -11.68 11.11
N SER A 7 1.28 -11.48 11.43
CA SER A 7 1.98 -10.20 11.22
C SER A 7 2.14 -9.87 9.74
N THR A 8 2.49 -10.86 8.91
CA THR A 8 2.55 -10.71 7.44
C THR A 8 1.17 -10.36 6.88
N ALA A 9 0.13 -11.09 7.31
CA ALA A 9 -1.25 -10.83 6.89
C ALA A 9 -1.73 -9.44 7.31
N LEU A 10 -1.42 -8.99 8.53
CA LEU A 10 -1.76 -7.66 9.01
C LEU A 10 -1.20 -6.57 8.06
N LEU A 11 0.10 -6.62 7.77
CA LEU A 11 0.71 -5.63 6.89
C LEU A 11 0.20 -5.76 5.45
N LEU A 12 -0.04 -6.97 4.96
CA LEU A 12 -0.57 -7.21 3.61
C LEU A 12 -2.00 -6.67 3.45
N VAL A 13 -2.86 -6.83 4.47
CA VAL A 13 -4.23 -6.29 4.48
C VAL A 13 -4.19 -4.76 4.47
N LEU A 14 -3.30 -4.14 5.24
CA LEU A 14 -3.15 -2.68 5.26
C LEU A 14 -2.50 -2.11 4.00
N LEU A 15 -1.58 -2.84 3.37
CA LEU A 15 -1.06 -2.50 2.04
C LEU A 15 -2.15 -2.57 0.96
N ASN A 16 -3.11 -3.47 1.12
CA ASN A 16 -4.27 -3.65 0.27
C ASN A 16 -3.98 -3.57 -1.24
N PRO A 17 -3.28 -4.56 -1.83
CA PRO A 17 -2.84 -4.51 -3.23
C PRO A 17 -4.00 -4.37 -4.22
N PHE A 18 -5.21 -4.78 -3.86
CA PHE A 18 -6.41 -4.63 -4.68
C PHE A 18 -6.88 -3.18 -4.76
N LEU A 19 -6.81 -2.44 -3.65
CA LEU A 19 -7.10 -1.01 -3.65
C LEU A 19 -5.99 -0.25 -4.37
N LEU A 20 -4.73 -0.62 -4.12
CA LEU A 20 -3.58 0.02 -4.76
C LEU A 20 -3.64 -0.06 -6.29
N ILE A 21 -4.04 -1.20 -6.87
CA ILE A 21 -4.14 -1.32 -8.33
C ILE A 21 -5.22 -0.40 -8.91
N VAL A 22 -6.29 -0.14 -8.15
CA VAL A 22 -7.34 0.81 -8.54
C VAL A 22 -6.82 2.25 -8.50
N TYR A 23 -6.05 2.62 -7.46
CA TYR A 23 -5.40 3.92 -7.40
C TYR A 23 -4.39 4.15 -8.53
N LEU A 24 -3.72 3.08 -8.95
CA LEU A 24 -2.70 3.11 -9.99
C LEU A 24 -3.26 2.85 -11.39
N ILE A 25 -4.58 2.94 -11.60
CA ILE A 25 -5.20 2.54 -12.87
C ILE A 25 -4.59 3.28 -14.07
N ASP A 26 -4.32 4.57 -13.95
CA ASP A 26 -3.68 5.36 -15.02
C ASP A 26 -2.25 4.91 -15.29
N VAL A 27 -1.51 4.48 -14.26
CA VAL A 27 -0.16 3.93 -14.39
C VAL A 27 -0.21 2.53 -15.02
N VAL A 28 -1.21 1.73 -14.60
CA VAL A 28 -1.50 0.41 -15.16
C VAL A 28 -1.81 0.50 -16.66
N GLU A 29 -2.56 1.52 -17.08
CA GLU A 29 -2.92 1.71 -18.49
C GLU A 29 -1.79 2.24 -19.36
N LYS A 30 -0.96 3.13 -18.81
CA LYS A 30 0.11 3.83 -19.56
C LYS A 30 1.40 3.03 -19.66
N LEU A 31 1.74 2.22 -18.65
CA LEU A 31 3.01 1.49 -18.61
C LEU A 31 2.87 0.08 -19.15
N ASP A 32 3.90 -0.40 -19.86
CA ASP A 32 4.02 -1.81 -20.16
C ASP A 32 4.33 -2.64 -18.90
N ARG A 33 4.21 -3.97 -18.98
CA ARG A 33 4.40 -4.86 -17.82
C ARG A 33 5.79 -4.76 -17.21
N LYS A 34 6.84 -4.56 -18.03
CA LYS A 34 8.22 -4.48 -17.54
C LYS A 34 8.46 -3.16 -16.84
N GLN A 35 7.97 -2.07 -17.42
CA GLN A 35 8.06 -0.73 -16.82
C GLN A 35 7.26 -0.67 -15.52
N PHE A 36 6.02 -1.18 -15.50
CA PHE A 36 5.19 -1.25 -14.30
C PHE A 36 5.86 -2.06 -13.19
N ALA A 37 6.36 -3.26 -13.48
CA ALA A 37 7.08 -4.08 -12.51
C ALA A 37 8.33 -3.38 -11.97
N LYS A 38 9.11 -2.70 -12.83
CA LYS A 38 10.31 -1.96 -12.42
C LYS A 38 9.97 -0.78 -11.50
N VAL A 39 8.95 -0.01 -11.83
CA VAL A 39 8.49 1.12 -11.00
C VAL A 39 7.97 0.62 -9.66
N LEU A 40 7.12 -0.41 -9.67
CA LEU A 40 6.54 -0.97 -8.46
C LEU A 40 7.59 -1.63 -7.55
N THR A 41 8.58 -2.33 -8.10
CA THR A 41 9.70 -2.89 -7.32
C THR A 41 10.52 -1.79 -6.66
N ARG A 42 10.81 -0.69 -7.37
CA ARG A 42 11.50 0.46 -6.78
C ARG A 42 10.69 1.11 -5.66
N ALA A 43 9.39 1.32 -5.87
CA ALA A 43 8.48 1.83 -4.84
C ALA A 43 8.44 0.92 -3.62
N GLY A 44 8.37 -0.40 -3.83
CA GLY A 44 8.40 -1.40 -2.77
C GLY A 44 9.72 -1.43 -2.00
N LEU A 45 10.85 -1.23 -2.67
CA LEU A 45 12.15 -1.12 -1.99
C LEU A 45 12.20 0.11 -1.07
N ILE A 46 11.71 1.26 -1.53
CA ILE A 46 11.60 2.48 -0.71
C ILE A 46 10.69 2.22 0.49
N ALA A 47 9.50 1.64 0.26
CA ALA A 47 8.57 1.31 1.32
C ALA A 47 9.16 0.31 2.32
N THR A 48 9.85 -0.73 1.85
CA THR A 48 10.52 -1.72 2.71
C THR A 48 11.56 -1.06 3.60
N ALA A 49 12.38 -0.16 3.07
CA ALA A 49 13.40 0.55 3.87
C ALA A 49 12.75 1.38 4.99
N VAL A 50 11.65 2.08 4.68
CA VAL A 50 10.89 2.86 5.68
C VAL A 50 10.24 1.93 6.72
N PHE A 51 9.61 0.84 6.30
CA PHE A 51 8.98 -0.10 7.22
C PHE A 51 10.01 -0.81 8.11
N TRP A 52 11.19 -1.15 7.61
CA TRP A 52 12.29 -1.67 8.42
C TRP A 52 12.75 -0.67 9.47
N PHE A 53 12.92 0.59 9.06
CA PHE A 53 13.25 1.66 10.01
C PHE A 53 12.23 1.71 11.15
N PHE A 54 10.93 1.73 10.85
CA PHE A 54 9.89 1.75 11.87
C PHE A 54 9.72 0.42 12.62
N ALA A 55 10.01 -0.72 12.01
CA ALA A 55 9.98 -2.00 12.71
C ALA A 55 11.12 -2.12 13.74
N VAL A 56 12.29 -1.55 13.45
CA VAL A 56 13.47 -1.67 14.35
C VAL A 56 13.53 -0.53 15.37
N LEU A 57 13.21 0.71 14.94
CA LEU A 57 13.43 1.90 15.74
C LEU A 57 12.12 2.63 16.11
N GLY A 58 10.97 2.14 15.65
CA GLY A 58 9.71 2.87 15.78
C GLY A 58 9.32 3.18 17.23
N ASP A 59 9.56 2.27 18.15
CA ASP A 59 9.28 2.51 19.57
C ASP A 59 10.12 3.66 20.13
N THR A 60 11.42 3.62 19.90
CA THR A 60 12.36 4.70 20.29
C THR A 60 12.02 6.02 19.62
N VAL A 61 11.64 6.00 18.33
CA VAL A 61 11.27 7.21 17.60
C VAL A 61 10.04 7.87 18.22
N PHE A 62 9.01 7.09 18.56
CA PHE A 62 7.79 7.64 19.14
C PHE A 62 7.97 8.07 20.60
N SER A 63 8.66 7.27 21.44
CA SER A 63 8.84 7.55 22.86
C SER A 63 9.86 8.65 23.11
N ASP A 64 11.04 8.54 22.51
CA ASP A 64 12.20 9.34 22.91
C ASP A 64 12.41 10.56 22.00
N VAL A 65 12.12 10.44 20.69
CA VAL A 65 12.36 11.52 19.73
C VAL A 65 11.11 12.40 19.59
N MET A 66 9.96 11.79 19.32
CA MET A 66 8.72 12.54 19.11
C MET A 66 8.01 12.89 20.41
N GLN A 67 8.33 12.20 21.52
CA GLN A 67 7.68 12.35 22.82
C GLN A 67 6.14 12.32 22.69
N ALA A 68 5.64 11.59 21.72
CA ALA A 68 4.23 11.45 21.40
C ALA A 68 3.80 10.01 21.63
N GLU A 69 2.61 9.85 22.21
CA GLU A 69 2.04 8.52 22.34
C GLU A 69 1.77 7.93 20.96
N PHE A 70 2.23 6.72 20.73
CA PHE A 70 1.99 5.97 19.49
C PHE A 70 0.48 5.86 19.16
N ALA A 71 -0.36 5.81 20.20
CA ALA A 71 -1.81 5.82 20.06
C ALA A 71 -2.33 7.07 19.34
N SER A 72 -1.78 8.25 19.62
CA SER A 72 -2.16 9.50 18.96
C SER A 72 -1.86 9.46 17.46
N PHE A 73 -0.72 8.87 17.07
CA PHE A 73 -0.37 8.66 15.66
C PHE A 73 -1.34 7.68 14.98
N GLN A 74 -1.75 6.62 15.67
CA GLN A 74 -2.73 5.67 15.14
C GLN A 74 -4.11 6.32 14.94
N ILE A 75 -4.57 7.14 15.89
CA ILE A 75 -5.84 7.89 15.77
C ILE A 75 -5.78 8.83 14.57
N PHE A 76 -4.72 9.63 14.46
CA PHE A 76 -4.53 10.53 13.31
C PHE A 76 -4.53 9.75 11.99
N GLY A 77 -3.80 8.65 11.94
CA GLY A 77 -3.76 7.76 10.79
C GLY A 77 -5.14 7.19 10.42
N GLY A 78 -5.91 6.77 11.42
CA GLY A 78 -7.29 6.31 11.24
C GLY A 78 -8.19 7.38 10.63
N ILE A 79 -8.09 8.62 11.12
CA ILE A 79 -8.85 9.76 10.57
C ILE A 79 -8.46 10.01 9.10
N VAL A 80 -7.17 9.99 8.77
CA VAL A 80 -6.71 10.16 7.38
C VAL A 80 -7.27 9.06 6.47
N PHE A 81 -7.22 7.80 6.90
CA PHE A 81 -7.79 6.69 6.13
C PHE A 81 -9.31 6.80 5.97
N LEU A 82 -10.02 7.21 7.03
CA LEU A 82 -11.45 7.46 6.95
C LEU A 82 -11.78 8.54 5.90
N LEU A 83 -11.05 9.65 5.90
CA LEU A 83 -11.24 10.73 4.91
C LEU A 83 -10.96 10.24 3.48
N ILE A 84 -9.90 9.46 3.27
CA ILE A 84 -9.58 8.85 1.99
C ILE A 84 -10.71 7.90 1.56
N GLY A 85 -11.18 7.03 2.45
CA GLY A 85 -12.30 6.12 2.20
C GLY A 85 -13.57 6.85 1.81
N LEU A 86 -13.95 7.90 2.55
CA LEU A 86 -15.09 8.76 2.24
C LEU A 86 -14.96 9.44 0.88
N GLN A 87 -13.77 9.96 0.55
CA GLN A 87 -13.52 10.56 -0.75
C GLN A 87 -13.76 9.56 -1.90
N PHE A 88 -13.33 8.31 -1.71
CA PHE A 88 -13.55 7.25 -2.70
C PHE A 88 -15.03 6.90 -2.87
N VAL A 89 -15.76 6.80 -1.75
CA VAL A 89 -17.21 6.51 -1.78
C VAL A 89 -17.99 7.59 -2.51
N PHE A 90 -17.68 8.87 -2.22
CA PHE A 90 -18.47 9.99 -2.77
C PHE A 90 -18.00 10.45 -4.16
N ARG A 91 -16.71 10.40 -4.45
CA ARG A 91 -16.12 10.93 -5.70
C ARG A 91 -15.65 9.85 -6.68
N GLY A 92 -15.62 8.58 -6.24
CA GLY A 92 -15.03 7.48 -6.99
C GLY A 92 -13.50 7.54 -7.03
N PRO A 93 -12.85 6.62 -7.75
CA PRO A 93 -11.42 6.61 -7.93
C PRO A 93 -11.00 7.84 -8.74
N THR A 94 -10.60 8.91 -8.05
CA THR A 94 -9.99 10.08 -8.69
C THR A 94 -8.51 9.82 -8.86
N THR A 95 -8.03 10.07 -10.07
CA THR A 95 -6.59 10.04 -10.36
C THR A 95 -5.86 10.95 -9.38
N ILE A 96 -4.88 10.42 -8.68
CA ILE A 96 -4.02 11.24 -7.83
C ILE A 96 -3.17 12.10 -8.77
N ASP A 97 -3.36 13.41 -8.75
CA ASP A 97 -2.64 14.35 -9.66
C ASP A 97 -1.12 14.23 -9.56
N ILE A 98 -0.60 13.77 -8.44
CA ILE A 98 0.81 13.45 -8.19
C ILE A 98 1.35 12.39 -9.17
N LEU A 99 0.50 11.51 -9.69
CA LEU A 99 0.89 10.47 -10.66
C LEU A 99 0.97 10.96 -12.10
N ARG A 100 0.67 12.24 -12.37
CA ARG A 100 0.77 12.85 -13.70
C ARG A 100 2.19 13.25 -14.10
N GLY A 101 3.19 13.08 -13.21
CA GLY A 101 4.60 13.39 -13.47
C GLY A 101 5.32 12.39 -14.38
N GLU A 102 6.55 12.74 -14.78
CA GLU A 102 7.42 11.87 -15.60
C GLU A 102 7.71 10.54 -14.89
N SER A 103 7.89 9.48 -15.67
CA SER A 103 8.08 8.11 -15.20
C SER A 103 9.25 7.91 -14.21
N GLN A 104 10.22 8.83 -14.17
CA GLN A 104 11.36 8.76 -13.27
C GLN A 104 10.98 9.00 -11.79
N HIS A 105 9.95 9.80 -11.53
CA HIS A 105 9.47 10.15 -10.18
C HIS A 105 8.32 9.26 -9.71
N LEU A 106 7.75 8.42 -10.59
CA LEU A 106 6.59 7.58 -10.26
C LEU A 106 6.84 6.61 -9.09
N ALA A 107 8.06 6.05 -8.97
CA ALA A 107 8.36 5.14 -7.88
C ALA A 107 8.27 5.82 -6.51
N GLY A 108 8.76 7.05 -6.38
CA GLY A 108 8.63 7.84 -5.15
C GLY A 108 7.19 8.24 -4.87
N ALA A 109 6.46 8.67 -5.89
CA ALA A 109 5.05 9.04 -5.79
C ALA A 109 4.12 7.84 -5.44
N ILE A 110 4.52 6.62 -5.82
CA ILE A 110 3.82 5.40 -5.42
C ILE A 110 4.24 4.98 -4.01
N ALA A 111 5.54 5.07 -3.68
CA ALA A 111 5.99 4.73 -2.34
C ALA A 111 5.32 5.64 -1.30
N MET A 112 5.30 6.93 -1.53
CA MET A 112 4.71 7.90 -0.61
C MET A 112 3.74 8.83 -1.38
N PRO A 113 2.44 8.89 -1.04
CA PRO A 113 1.77 8.35 0.15
C PRO A 113 1.05 7.00 -0.04
N ILE A 114 1.21 6.31 -1.17
CA ILE A 114 0.33 5.18 -1.53
C ILE A 114 0.68 3.91 -0.73
N LEU A 115 1.97 3.51 -0.71
CA LEU A 115 2.40 2.34 0.08
C LEU A 115 2.67 2.73 1.54
N ILE A 116 3.33 3.88 1.75
CA ILE A 116 3.73 4.36 3.08
C ILE A 116 2.65 5.29 3.60
N GLY A 117 1.78 4.75 4.43
CA GLY A 117 0.73 5.48 5.12
C GLY A 117 0.80 5.27 6.63
N PRO A 118 0.03 6.04 7.42
CA PRO A 118 0.02 5.90 8.87
C PRO A 118 -0.30 4.49 9.35
N GLY A 119 -1.21 3.78 8.69
CA GLY A 119 -1.58 2.40 9.04
C GLY A 119 -0.44 1.40 8.78
N THR A 120 0.26 1.49 7.64
CA THR A 120 1.36 0.60 7.32
C THR A 120 2.60 0.88 8.18
N ILE A 121 2.85 2.15 8.54
CA ILE A 121 3.86 2.53 9.53
C ILE A 121 3.50 1.92 10.90
N SER A 122 2.25 2.11 11.35
CA SER A 122 1.77 1.53 12.61
C SER A 122 1.92 0.01 12.66
N ALA A 123 1.56 -0.68 11.59
CA ALA A 123 1.75 -2.11 11.49
C ALA A 123 3.22 -2.51 11.60
N SER A 124 4.12 -1.74 10.98
CA SER A 124 5.56 -2.00 11.03
C SER A 124 6.12 -1.89 12.46
N VAL A 125 5.70 -0.86 13.21
CA VAL A 125 6.06 -0.71 14.63
C VAL A 125 5.51 -1.87 15.47
N ILE A 126 4.25 -2.27 15.24
CA ILE A 126 3.64 -3.41 15.95
C ILE A 126 4.40 -4.73 15.64
N ILE A 127 4.81 -4.92 14.39
CA ILE A 127 5.61 -6.09 13.98
C ILE A 127 6.96 -6.09 14.72
N GLY A 128 7.62 -4.95 14.81
CA GLY A 128 8.87 -4.80 15.54
C GLY A 128 8.75 -5.04 17.05
N LYS A 129 7.60 -4.68 17.65
CA LYS A 129 7.31 -4.98 19.07
C LYS A 129 7.01 -6.47 19.33
N ARG A 130 6.54 -7.21 18.34
CA ARG A 130 6.16 -8.62 18.48
C ARG A 130 7.26 -9.61 18.14
N HIS A 131 8.26 -9.18 17.40
CA HIS A 131 9.32 -10.03 16.86
C HIS A 131 10.68 -9.37 17.06
N ASP A 132 11.71 -10.18 17.18
CA ASP A 132 13.09 -9.68 17.11
C ASP A 132 13.34 -8.99 15.77
N ALA A 133 14.35 -8.11 15.70
CA ALA A 133 14.62 -7.25 14.55
C ALA A 133 14.74 -8.03 13.22
N ILE A 134 15.50 -9.14 13.19
CA ILE A 134 15.71 -9.93 11.96
C ILE A 134 14.39 -10.58 11.46
N PRO A 135 13.65 -11.33 12.30
CA PRO A 135 12.34 -11.86 11.90
C PRO A 135 11.33 -10.76 11.53
N ALA A 136 11.31 -9.62 12.23
CA ALA A 136 10.44 -8.50 11.90
C ALA A 136 10.72 -7.98 10.48
N CYS A 137 12.00 -7.76 10.15
CA CYS A 137 12.42 -7.35 8.80
C CYS A 137 12.03 -8.38 7.74
N GLY A 138 12.18 -9.67 8.02
CA GLY A 138 11.76 -10.75 7.13
C GLY A 138 10.25 -10.77 6.89
N THR A 139 9.46 -10.56 7.94
CA THR A 139 7.99 -10.48 7.88
C THR A 139 7.53 -9.30 7.02
N VAL A 140 8.11 -8.13 7.22
CA VAL A 140 7.86 -6.92 6.43
C VAL A 140 8.19 -7.15 4.96
N LEU A 141 9.38 -7.68 4.67
CA LEU A 141 9.81 -7.97 3.30
C LEU A 141 8.86 -8.95 2.61
N ALA A 142 8.46 -10.01 3.30
CA ALA A 142 7.51 -10.99 2.77
C ALA A 142 6.17 -10.34 2.40
N ALA A 143 5.61 -9.49 3.27
CA ALA A 143 4.35 -8.79 3.00
C ALA A 143 4.44 -7.86 1.78
N VAL A 144 5.51 -7.07 1.67
CA VAL A 144 5.73 -6.17 0.54
C VAL A 144 5.93 -6.95 -0.76
N LEU A 145 6.73 -8.03 -0.75
CA LEU A 145 6.93 -8.86 -1.94
C LEU A 145 5.63 -9.52 -2.40
N ILE A 146 4.84 -10.07 -1.48
CA ILE A 146 3.53 -10.66 -1.81
C ILE A 146 2.62 -9.59 -2.42
N SER A 147 2.57 -8.38 -1.84
CA SER A 147 1.78 -7.27 -2.37
C SER A 147 2.19 -6.91 -3.79
N ILE A 148 3.50 -6.76 -4.05
CA ILE A 148 4.05 -6.47 -5.39
C ILE A 148 3.69 -7.57 -6.39
N LEU A 149 3.84 -8.84 -6.00
CA LEU A 149 3.51 -9.98 -6.87
C LEU A 149 2.02 -10.01 -7.23
N ILE A 150 1.13 -9.74 -6.25
CA ILE A 150 -0.30 -9.63 -6.50
C ILE A 150 -0.58 -8.49 -7.49
N MET A 151 0.01 -7.31 -7.31
CA MET A 151 -0.21 -6.16 -8.20
C MET A 151 0.31 -6.41 -9.62
N ILE A 152 1.47 -7.05 -9.78
CA ILE A 152 1.99 -7.46 -11.10
C ILE A 152 1.05 -8.49 -11.74
N GLY A 153 0.54 -9.44 -10.98
CA GLY A 153 -0.46 -10.41 -11.42
C GLY A 153 -1.77 -9.75 -11.88
N LEU A 154 -2.26 -8.78 -11.11
CA LEU A 154 -3.46 -8.01 -11.45
C LEU A 154 -3.25 -7.18 -12.73
N LYS A 155 -2.08 -6.55 -12.91
CA LYS A 155 -1.72 -5.89 -14.17
C LYS A 155 -1.71 -6.87 -15.34
N ALA A 156 -1.14 -8.06 -15.17
CA ALA A 156 -1.13 -9.08 -16.21
C ALA A 156 -2.55 -9.54 -16.60
N LEU A 157 -3.42 -9.69 -15.59
CA LEU A 157 -4.83 -10.03 -15.79
C LEU A 157 -5.57 -8.88 -16.51
N HIS A 158 -5.37 -7.65 -16.08
CA HIS A 158 -5.94 -6.46 -16.73
C HIS A 158 -5.56 -6.41 -18.21
N ASP A 159 -4.27 -6.55 -18.55
CA ASP A 159 -3.80 -6.51 -19.92
C ASP A 159 -4.35 -7.67 -20.79
N PHE A 160 -4.64 -8.81 -20.18
CA PHE A 160 -5.22 -9.96 -20.87
C PHE A 160 -6.72 -9.76 -21.16
N VAL A 161 -7.46 -9.15 -20.24
CA VAL A 161 -8.93 -9.01 -20.32
C VAL A 161 -9.34 -7.75 -21.09
N ARG A 162 -8.60 -6.65 -20.96
CA ARG A 162 -8.91 -5.35 -21.56
C ARG A 162 -9.23 -5.41 -23.06
N PRO A 163 -8.45 -6.08 -23.94
CA PRO A 163 -8.74 -6.13 -25.38
C PRO A 163 -10.06 -6.82 -25.73
N LYS A 164 -10.59 -7.65 -24.80
CA LYS A 164 -11.77 -8.47 -25.07
C LYS A 164 -13.06 -7.88 -24.47
N ARG A 165 -12.98 -7.11 -23.36
CA ARG A 165 -14.17 -6.63 -22.62
C ARG A 165 -13.88 -5.36 -21.80
N GLU A 166 -13.45 -4.29 -22.42
CA GLU A 166 -13.06 -3.03 -21.78
C GLU A 166 -14.13 -2.47 -20.82
N ALA A 167 -15.39 -2.43 -21.24
CA ALA A 167 -16.52 -1.92 -20.43
C ALA A 167 -16.78 -2.74 -19.16
N LEU A 168 -16.53 -4.07 -19.18
CA LEU A 168 -16.68 -4.91 -17.99
C LEU A 168 -15.54 -4.72 -17.01
N VAL A 169 -14.31 -4.52 -17.51
CA VAL A 169 -13.12 -4.28 -16.67
C VAL A 169 -13.28 -2.96 -15.93
N GLN A 170 -13.71 -1.88 -16.60
CA GLN A 170 -13.95 -0.58 -15.97
C GLN A 170 -15.04 -0.66 -14.89
N ARG A 171 -16.18 -1.33 -15.15
CA ARG A 171 -17.21 -1.54 -14.14
C ARG A 171 -16.71 -2.34 -12.94
N TYR A 172 -15.93 -3.40 -13.18
CA TYR A 172 -15.38 -4.20 -12.09
C TYR A 172 -14.42 -3.39 -11.22
N ILE A 173 -13.52 -2.60 -11.82
CA ILE A 173 -12.59 -1.73 -11.11
C ILE A 173 -13.36 -0.70 -10.26
N GLU A 174 -14.40 -0.08 -10.80
CA GLU A 174 -15.21 0.90 -10.08
C GLU A 174 -15.92 0.27 -8.86
N ILE A 175 -16.56 -0.88 -9.04
CA ILE A 175 -17.25 -1.60 -7.96
C ILE A 175 -16.27 -2.10 -6.91
N ALA A 176 -15.16 -2.74 -7.32
CA ALA A 176 -14.13 -3.23 -6.42
C ALA A 176 -13.49 -2.08 -5.63
N GLY A 177 -13.22 -0.94 -6.28
CA GLY A 177 -12.69 0.26 -5.64
C GLY A 177 -13.62 0.78 -4.54
N ARG A 178 -14.93 0.87 -4.81
CA ARG A 178 -15.93 1.33 -3.82
C ARG A 178 -16.05 0.38 -2.63
N ILE A 179 -16.11 -0.94 -2.88
CA ILE A 179 -16.19 -1.96 -1.80
C ILE A 179 -14.93 -1.91 -0.94
N THR A 180 -13.76 -1.82 -1.57
CA THR A 180 -12.49 -1.79 -0.84
C THR A 180 -12.33 -0.48 -0.05
N ALA A 181 -12.79 0.65 -0.59
CA ALA A 181 -12.81 1.92 0.11
C ALA A 181 -13.68 1.89 1.37
N LEU A 182 -14.84 1.23 1.32
CA LEU A 182 -15.67 1.00 2.51
C LEU A 182 -14.93 0.17 3.56
N PHE A 183 -14.22 -0.88 3.12
CA PHE A 183 -13.47 -1.75 4.03
C PHE A 183 -12.28 -1.04 4.69
N VAL A 184 -11.61 -0.12 3.99
CA VAL A 184 -10.49 0.66 4.53
C VAL A 184 -10.97 1.76 5.48
N GLY A 185 -12.20 2.28 5.29
CA GLY A 185 -12.78 3.33 6.13
C GLY A 185 -13.42 2.83 7.43
N THR A 186 -13.55 1.51 7.61
CA THR A 186 -14.07 0.89 8.84
C THR A 186 -12.96 0.37 9.74
#